data_79f2313c11993d6c304b7abd597003d0
#
_entry.id   79f2313c11993d6c304b7abd597003d0
#
_cell.length_a   1.000
_cell.length_b   1.000
_cell.length_c   1.000
_cell.angle_alpha   90.00
_cell.angle_beta   90.00
_cell.angle_gamma   90.00
#
_symmetry.space_group_name_H-M   'P 1'
#
loop_
_entity.id
_entity.type
_entity.pdbx_description
1 polymer ?
#
loop_
_entity_poly.entity_id
_entity_poly.type
_entity_poly.pdbx_seq_one_letter_code
_entity_poly.pdbx_strand_id
1 'polypeptide(L)'
;MRLPIPLPQLKKHLVQGNFITSEKFDTLVEEGERKNQDIIDILVSLGVVDSAYMNNLLATSLGVELANLSTRPIDEEAVHLISEEVARQRRALVFNREESGVFDVAMANPSDLETIGFLTQHLKAKVKPFLATQEDL
;
A
#
# COMPACT_ATOMS: atom_id res chain seq x y z
N MET A 1 -5.67 6.40 -9.85
CA MET A 1 -4.66 6.00 -8.85
C MET A 1 -3.68 5.03 -9.46
N ARG A 2 -2.40 5.25 -9.21
CA ARG A 2 -1.37 4.39 -9.75
C ARG A 2 -1.28 3.10 -8.94
N LEU A 3 -1.29 1.94 -9.63
CA LEU A 3 -1.17 0.66 -8.96
C LEU A 3 0.22 0.47 -8.37
N PRO A 4 0.33 -0.11 -7.16
CA PRO A 4 1.63 -0.39 -6.55
C PRO A 4 2.39 -1.55 -7.21
N ILE A 5 1.72 -2.37 -8.02
CA ILE A 5 2.35 -3.44 -8.80
C ILE A 5 1.88 -3.35 -10.26
N PRO A 6 2.69 -3.87 -11.22
CA PRO A 6 2.28 -3.87 -12.63
C PRO A 6 1.03 -4.70 -12.88
N LEU A 7 0.15 -4.22 -13.77
CA LEU A 7 -1.07 -4.95 -14.16
C LEU A 7 -0.81 -6.37 -14.64
N PRO A 8 0.21 -6.65 -15.48
CA PRO A 8 0.48 -8.02 -15.90
C PRO A 8 0.79 -8.97 -14.74
N GLN A 9 1.47 -8.47 -13.70
CA GLN A 9 1.77 -9.26 -12.52
C GLN A 9 0.52 -9.57 -11.71
N LEU A 10 -0.35 -8.58 -11.51
CA LEU A 10 -1.63 -8.74 -10.82
C LEU A 10 -2.50 -9.75 -11.57
N LYS A 11 -2.60 -9.60 -12.89
CA LYS A 11 -3.36 -10.52 -13.74
C LYS A 11 -2.87 -11.96 -13.59
N LYS A 12 -1.55 -12.15 -13.64
CA LYS A 12 -0.93 -13.46 -13.50
C LYS A 12 -1.32 -14.14 -12.19
N HIS A 13 -1.23 -13.43 -11.09
CA HIS A 13 -1.57 -13.97 -9.77
C HIS A 13 -3.05 -14.38 -9.69
N LEU A 14 -3.94 -13.55 -10.18
CA LEU A 14 -5.37 -13.79 -10.07
C LEU A 14 -5.83 -14.93 -11.02
N VAL A 15 -5.28 -14.98 -12.22
CA VAL A 15 -5.63 -16.05 -13.18
C VAL A 15 -5.08 -17.38 -12.71
N GLN A 16 -3.83 -17.43 -12.27
CA GLN A 16 -3.24 -18.67 -11.77
C GLN A 16 -3.92 -19.18 -10.49
N GLY A 17 -4.42 -18.27 -9.67
CA GLY A 17 -5.18 -18.63 -8.46
C GLY A 17 -6.63 -19.00 -8.72
N ASN A 18 -7.07 -19.02 -9.96
CA ASN A 18 -8.45 -19.31 -10.36
C ASN A 18 -9.49 -18.35 -9.79
N PHE A 19 -9.09 -17.12 -9.48
CA PHE A 19 -10.02 -16.09 -9.01
C PHE A 19 -10.83 -15.49 -10.15
N ILE A 20 -10.24 -15.41 -11.33
CA ILE A 20 -10.85 -14.75 -12.50
C ILE A 20 -10.20 -15.31 -13.76
N THR A 21 -10.93 -15.26 -14.89
CA THR A 21 -10.38 -15.59 -16.19
C THR A 21 -9.58 -14.42 -16.75
N SER A 22 -8.64 -14.73 -17.65
CA SER A 22 -7.86 -13.70 -18.34
C SER A 22 -8.76 -12.70 -19.08
N GLU A 23 -9.78 -13.20 -19.78
CA GLU A 23 -10.71 -12.38 -20.55
C GLU A 23 -11.52 -11.45 -19.65
N LYS A 24 -12.02 -11.98 -18.52
CA LYS A 24 -12.80 -11.18 -17.57
C LYS A 24 -11.94 -10.10 -16.93
N PHE A 25 -10.71 -10.41 -16.60
CA PHE A 25 -9.77 -9.43 -16.05
C PHE A 25 -9.57 -8.27 -17.02
N ASP A 26 -9.30 -8.57 -18.29
CA ASP A 26 -9.10 -7.55 -19.31
C ASP A 26 -10.34 -6.67 -19.49
N THR A 27 -11.52 -7.27 -19.46
CA THR A 27 -12.78 -6.54 -19.54
C THR A 27 -12.94 -5.57 -18.39
N LEU A 28 -12.63 -6.00 -17.17
CA LEU A 28 -12.72 -5.15 -15.98
C LEU A 28 -11.72 -4.00 -16.00
N VAL A 29 -10.51 -4.24 -16.53
CA VAL A 29 -9.51 -3.19 -16.69
C VAL A 29 -10.02 -2.12 -17.65
N GLU A 30 -10.62 -2.51 -18.78
CA GLU A 30 -11.18 -1.57 -19.75
C GLU A 30 -12.32 -0.75 -19.12
N GLU A 31 -13.21 -1.41 -18.38
CA GLU A 31 -14.29 -0.71 -17.68
C GLU A 31 -13.75 0.31 -16.67
N GLY A 32 -12.72 -0.07 -15.92
CA GLY A 32 -12.10 0.81 -14.96
C GLY A 32 -11.51 2.05 -15.62
N GLU A 33 -10.85 1.88 -16.74
CA GLU A 33 -10.28 3.00 -17.49
C GLU A 33 -11.37 3.95 -17.99
N ARG A 34 -12.48 3.41 -18.52
CA ARG A 34 -13.60 4.22 -18.99
C ARG A 34 -14.28 5.00 -17.87
N LYS A 35 -14.41 4.39 -16.70
CA LYS A 35 -15.10 4.98 -15.55
C LYS A 35 -14.17 5.67 -14.57
N ASN A 36 -12.89 5.69 -14.86
CA ASN A 36 -11.85 6.24 -13.97
C ASN A 36 -11.89 5.58 -12.59
N GLN A 37 -12.02 4.25 -12.56
CA GLN A 37 -12.02 3.45 -11.34
C GLN A 37 -10.80 2.55 -11.29
N ASP A 38 -10.28 2.34 -10.07
CA ASP A 38 -9.13 1.47 -9.84
C ASP A 38 -9.55 0.01 -9.97
N ILE A 39 -8.78 -0.79 -10.71
CA ILE A 39 -9.05 -2.22 -10.90
C ILE A 39 -9.13 -2.97 -9.57
N ILE A 40 -8.32 -2.61 -8.59
CA ILE A 40 -8.33 -3.26 -7.27
C ILE A 40 -9.68 -3.04 -6.59
N ASP A 41 -10.19 -1.82 -6.63
CA ASP A 41 -11.51 -1.50 -6.04
C ASP A 41 -12.62 -2.26 -6.74
N ILE A 42 -12.55 -2.39 -8.07
CA ILE A 42 -13.54 -3.14 -8.84
C ILE A 42 -13.52 -4.62 -8.43
N LEU A 43 -12.35 -5.23 -8.35
CA LEU A 43 -12.21 -6.64 -8.00
C LEU A 43 -12.76 -6.93 -6.60
N VAL A 44 -12.49 -6.06 -5.65
CA VAL A 44 -12.98 -6.20 -4.28
C VAL A 44 -14.50 -6.00 -4.24
N SER A 45 -15.01 -4.97 -4.92
CA SER A 45 -16.45 -4.68 -4.97
C SER A 45 -17.26 -5.80 -5.57
N LEU A 46 -16.74 -6.49 -6.58
CA LEU A 46 -17.42 -7.60 -7.23
C LEU A 46 -17.30 -8.93 -6.49
N GLY A 47 -16.51 -8.96 -5.40
CA GLY A 47 -16.30 -10.18 -4.63
C GLY A 47 -15.38 -11.18 -5.30
N VAL A 48 -14.61 -10.76 -6.31
CA VAL A 48 -13.62 -11.63 -6.96
C VAL A 48 -12.54 -12.01 -5.96
N VAL A 49 -12.09 -11.05 -5.17
CA VAL A 49 -11.16 -11.25 -4.05
C VAL A 49 -11.64 -10.40 -2.88
N ASP A 50 -11.32 -10.81 -1.65
CA ASP A 50 -11.57 -9.94 -0.51
C ASP A 50 -10.40 -8.97 -0.31
N SER A 51 -10.64 -7.91 0.46
CA SER A 51 -9.63 -6.87 0.66
C SER A 51 -8.41 -7.39 1.43
N ALA A 52 -8.59 -8.31 2.37
CA ALA A 52 -7.48 -8.89 3.12
C ALA A 52 -6.55 -9.67 2.21
N TYR A 53 -7.10 -10.50 1.32
CA TYR A 53 -6.29 -11.24 0.35
C TYR A 53 -5.52 -10.29 -0.56
N MET A 54 -6.20 -9.27 -1.09
CA MET A 54 -5.57 -8.31 -1.99
C MET A 54 -4.43 -7.55 -1.29
N ASN A 55 -4.64 -7.12 -0.06
CA ASN A 55 -3.61 -6.41 0.70
C ASN A 55 -2.39 -7.29 0.95
N ASN A 56 -2.59 -8.57 1.29
CA ASN A 56 -1.49 -9.51 1.48
C ASN A 56 -0.74 -9.76 0.18
N LEU A 57 -1.47 -9.89 -0.94
CA LEU A 57 -0.87 -10.07 -2.25
C LEU A 57 0.02 -8.88 -2.63
N LEU A 58 -0.47 -7.67 -2.42
CA LEU A 58 0.28 -6.45 -2.71
C LEU A 58 1.53 -6.35 -1.83
N ALA A 59 1.39 -6.60 -0.54
CA ALA A 59 2.53 -6.54 0.38
C ALA A 59 3.61 -7.55 0.00
N THR A 60 3.21 -8.79 -0.30
CA THR A 60 4.14 -9.83 -0.73
C THR A 60 4.84 -9.46 -2.02
N SER A 61 4.10 -8.95 -3.00
CA SER A 61 4.64 -8.54 -4.29
C SER A 61 5.64 -7.39 -4.18
N LEU A 62 5.42 -6.49 -3.22
CA LEU A 62 6.31 -5.36 -2.97
C LEU A 62 7.46 -5.70 -2.02
N GLY A 63 7.44 -6.88 -1.42
CA GLY A 63 8.48 -7.29 -0.46
C GLY A 63 8.43 -6.54 0.86
N VAL A 64 7.25 -6.08 1.28
CA VAL A 64 7.05 -5.33 2.52
C VAL A 64 5.97 -6.00 3.37
N GLU A 65 5.89 -5.61 4.64
CA GLU A 65 4.85 -6.07 5.54
C GLU A 65 3.67 -5.11 5.51
N LEU A 66 2.49 -5.61 5.89
CA LEU A 66 1.32 -4.77 6.10
C LEU A 66 1.48 -3.98 7.40
N ALA A 67 1.09 -2.70 7.38
CA ALA A 67 1.18 -1.85 8.56
C ALA A 67 0.18 -2.27 9.65
N ASN A 68 -1.07 -2.58 9.28
CA ASN A 68 -2.12 -3.04 10.20
C ASN A 68 -2.22 -2.16 11.45
N LEU A 69 -2.36 -0.85 11.26
CA LEU A 69 -2.32 0.11 12.36
C LEU A 69 -3.43 -0.10 13.38
N SER A 70 -4.56 -0.70 12.98
CA SER A 70 -5.66 -1.00 13.89
C SER A 70 -5.34 -2.07 14.92
N THR A 71 -4.35 -2.93 14.64
CA THR A 71 -3.97 -4.05 15.54
C THR A 71 -2.57 -3.91 16.12
N ARG A 72 -1.84 -2.88 15.74
CA ARG A 72 -0.45 -2.67 16.11
C ARG A 72 -0.34 -1.46 17.03
N PRO A 73 0.50 -1.52 18.08
CA PRO A 73 0.78 -0.34 18.89
C PRO A 73 1.40 0.76 18.05
N ILE A 74 0.97 2.00 18.27
CA ILE A 74 1.50 3.17 17.58
C ILE A 74 2.25 4.03 18.58
N ASP A 75 3.49 4.39 18.24
CA ASP A 75 4.28 5.31 19.05
C ASP A 75 3.86 6.74 18.73
N GLU A 76 3.18 7.39 19.67
CA GLU A 76 2.69 8.75 19.47
C GLU A 76 3.80 9.76 19.23
N GLU A 77 4.96 9.57 19.84
CA GLU A 77 6.10 10.45 19.59
C GLU A 77 6.56 10.35 18.15
N ALA A 78 6.59 9.13 17.59
CA ALA A 78 6.96 8.92 16.19
C ALA A 78 5.97 9.59 15.26
N VAL A 79 4.68 9.49 15.53
CA VAL A 79 3.62 10.08 14.71
C VAL A 79 3.80 11.60 14.60
N HIS A 80 4.25 12.26 15.65
CA HIS A 80 4.41 13.71 15.67
C HIS A 80 5.71 14.22 15.05
N LEU A 81 6.61 13.33 14.61
CA LEU A 81 7.87 13.73 13.97
C LEU A 81 7.67 14.41 12.62
N ILE A 82 6.56 14.13 11.94
CA ILE A 82 6.15 14.86 10.75
C ILE A 82 4.77 15.46 11.01
N SER A 83 4.49 16.59 10.36
CA SER A 83 3.20 17.25 10.53
C SER A 83 2.08 16.43 9.89
N GLU A 84 0.85 16.62 10.39
CA GLU A 84 -0.32 15.97 9.81
C GLU A 84 -0.49 16.33 8.34
N GLU A 85 -0.22 17.58 7.98
CA GLU A 85 -0.30 18.05 6.60
C GLU A 85 0.66 17.28 5.69
N VAL A 86 1.91 17.12 6.11
CA VAL A 86 2.92 16.38 5.35
C VAL A 86 2.52 14.91 5.25
N ALA A 87 2.05 14.33 6.34
CA ALA A 87 1.62 12.93 6.35
C ALA A 87 0.50 12.70 5.34
N ARG A 88 -0.45 13.61 5.26
CA ARG A 88 -1.56 13.52 4.30
C ARG A 88 -1.10 13.71 2.86
N GLN A 89 -0.24 14.68 2.60
CA GLN A 89 0.28 14.96 1.26
C GLN A 89 1.11 13.80 0.74
N ARG A 90 1.95 13.23 1.59
CA ARG A 90 2.83 12.12 1.22
C ARG A 90 2.16 10.77 1.33
N ARG A 91 0.99 10.71 1.96
CA ARG A 91 0.25 9.46 2.24
C ARG A 91 1.16 8.47 2.96
N ALA A 92 1.80 8.97 4.01
CA ALA A 92 2.75 8.22 4.82
C ALA A 92 2.62 8.63 6.28
N LEU A 93 2.74 7.65 7.18
CA LEU A 93 2.63 7.88 8.62
C LEU A 93 3.78 7.16 9.31
N VAL A 94 4.60 7.91 10.05
CA VAL A 94 5.65 7.32 10.90
C VAL A 94 4.97 6.80 12.17
N PHE A 95 4.94 5.49 12.37
CA PHE A 95 4.16 4.91 13.47
C PHE A 95 4.99 4.22 14.54
N ASN A 96 6.28 4.02 14.32
CA ASN A 96 7.13 3.36 15.29
C ASN A 96 8.60 3.70 15.06
N ARG A 97 9.37 3.68 16.14
CA ARG A 97 10.82 3.79 16.09
C ARG A 97 11.39 2.51 16.70
N GLU A 98 12.14 1.76 15.91
CA GLU A 98 12.79 0.54 16.39
C GLU A 98 13.98 0.89 17.28
N GLU A 99 14.37 -0.04 18.14
CA GLU A 99 15.53 0.14 19.04
C GLU A 99 16.82 0.41 18.26
N SER A 100 16.93 -0.14 17.06
CA SER A 100 18.06 0.10 16.17
C SER A 100 18.13 1.53 15.62
N GLY A 101 17.06 2.32 15.80
CA GLY A 101 16.97 3.68 15.27
C GLY A 101 16.27 3.77 13.93
N VAL A 102 15.83 2.65 13.37
CA VAL A 102 15.05 2.64 12.13
C VAL A 102 13.61 3.08 12.43
N PHE A 103 13.05 3.92 11.57
CA PHE A 103 11.64 4.33 11.68
C PHE A 103 10.76 3.48 10.78
N ASP A 104 9.68 2.95 11.34
CA ASP A 104 8.68 2.20 10.59
C ASP A 104 7.63 3.17 10.07
N VAL A 105 7.38 3.15 8.77
CA VAL A 105 6.49 4.10 8.09
C VAL A 105 5.42 3.35 7.32
N ALA A 106 4.16 3.66 7.61
CA ALA A 106 3.03 3.15 6.86
C ALA A 106 2.83 4.03 5.63
N MET A 107 2.86 3.46 4.43
CA MET A 107 2.79 4.21 3.18
C MET A 107 1.72 3.61 2.27
N ALA A 108 0.95 4.47 1.61
CA ALA A 108 0.00 4.03 0.59
C ALA A 108 0.72 3.36 -0.58
N ASN A 109 1.91 3.87 -0.94
CA ASN A 109 2.78 3.26 -1.94
C ASN A 109 4.19 3.09 -1.36
N PRO A 110 4.52 1.88 -0.85
CA PRO A 110 5.85 1.64 -0.27
C PRO A 110 6.99 1.71 -1.27
N SER A 111 6.71 1.79 -2.56
CA SER A 111 7.70 1.94 -3.62
C SER A 111 8.01 3.39 -3.96
N ASP A 112 7.38 4.35 -3.29
CA ASP A 112 7.58 5.78 -3.51
C ASP A 112 8.94 6.20 -2.93
N LEU A 113 9.98 6.11 -3.74
CA LEU A 113 11.35 6.41 -3.33
C LEU A 113 11.54 7.89 -2.99
N GLU A 114 10.78 8.79 -3.61
CA GLU A 114 10.84 10.21 -3.31
C GLU A 114 10.42 10.48 -1.86
N THR A 115 9.30 9.90 -1.43
CA THR A 115 8.83 10.04 -0.06
C THR A 115 9.79 9.39 0.93
N ILE A 116 10.32 8.20 0.60
CA ILE A 116 11.30 7.51 1.45
C ILE A 116 12.54 8.38 1.62
N GLY A 117 13.05 8.97 0.52
CA GLY A 117 14.20 9.86 0.58
C GLY A 117 13.94 11.11 1.40
N PHE A 118 12.77 11.73 1.23
CA PHE A 118 12.35 12.88 2.04
C PHE A 118 12.35 12.55 3.54
N LEU A 119 11.73 11.43 3.92
CA LEU A 119 11.64 11.02 5.31
C LEU A 119 13.02 10.66 5.89
N THR A 120 13.85 9.99 5.11
CA THR A 120 15.21 9.65 5.54
C THR A 120 16.01 10.91 5.90
N GLN A 121 15.92 11.94 5.09
CA GLN A 121 16.58 13.22 5.34
C GLN A 121 15.97 13.97 6.52
N HIS A 122 14.64 14.00 6.58
CA HIS A 122 13.92 14.71 7.62
C HIS A 122 14.16 14.10 9.01
N LEU A 123 14.12 12.77 9.09
CA LEU A 123 14.29 12.03 10.34
C LEU A 123 15.76 11.73 10.65
N LYS A 124 16.66 11.91 9.70
CA LYS A 124 18.10 11.62 9.79
C LYS A 124 18.36 10.18 10.23
N ALA A 125 17.57 9.26 9.70
CA ALA A 125 17.64 7.84 10.05
C ALA A 125 17.07 7.00 8.91
N LYS A 126 17.35 5.70 8.95
CA LYS A 126 16.78 4.77 7.98
C LYS A 126 15.29 4.62 8.19
N VAL A 127 14.56 4.39 7.10
CA VAL A 127 13.12 4.23 7.08
C VAL A 127 12.81 2.85 6.53
N LYS A 128 11.91 2.12 7.22
CA LYS A 128 11.40 0.83 6.75
C LYS A 128 9.95 1.03 6.31
N PRO A 129 9.65 0.91 5.00
CA PRO A 129 8.30 1.09 4.53
C PRO A 129 7.41 -0.13 4.80
N PHE A 130 6.15 0.15 5.15
CA PHE A 130 5.09 -0.84 5.31
C PHE A 130 3.94 -0.42 4.40
N LEU A 131 3.18 -1.39 3.92
CA LEU A 131 1.99 -1.08 3.11
C LEU A 131 0.84 -0.67 4.02
N ALA A 132 0.35 0.55 3.84
CA ALA A 132 -0.82 1.05 4.53
C ALA A 132 -2.06 0.83 3.65
N THR A 133 -3.15 0.36 4.27
CA THR A 133 -4.44 0.26 3.61
C THR A 133 -5.21 1.57 3.80
N GLN A 134 -6.34 1.73 3.12
CA GLN A 134 -7.18 2.91 3.30
C GLN A 134 -7.65 3.05 4.75
N GLU A 135 -7.84 1.94 5.46
CA GLU A 135 -8.24 1.96 6.86
C GLU A 135 -7.16 2.52 7.77
N ASP A 136 -5.88 2.38 7.39
CA ASP A 136 -4.75 2.86 8.18
C ASP A 136 -4.56 4.38 8.05
N LEU A 137 -5.00 4.94 6.96
CA LEU A 137 -4.83 6.35 6.64
C LEU A 137 -6.17 7.08 6.68
#